data_5058d2825221483a368e38bdf013b7de
#
_entry.id   5058d2825221483a368e38bdf013b7de
#
_cell.length_a   1.000
_cell.length_b   1.000
_cell.length_c   1.000
_cell.angle_alpha   90.00
_cell.angle_beta   90.00
_cell.angle_gamma   90.00
#
_symmetry.space_group_name_H-M   'P 1'
#
loop_
_entity.id
_entity.type
_entity.pdbx_description
1 polymer ?
#
loop_
_entity_poly.entity_id
_entity_poly.type
_entity_poly.pdbx_seq_one_letter_code
_entity_poly.pdbx_strand_id
1 'polypeptide(L)'
;MALKGVRVLEMAGLAPGPFCGMVLRDFGATVVRIDKFSFIALLKSMADKSDVLIEPYRPGVMERLGLGPDSLQQSNPSLVYARISGFGQNGPFAQMAGHDINYVALSGVLSMLGEYSRAPQPPVNILADFAGGGLLCALGICMALLERHRSGLGQVIDASMVEGAAYVSSFLWRSRSSKMSFPIWGNERGKNLLDGGAHFYNTYETKDGEFMAVGALEPQFYEKLLQGLGLESDAATQFGDWDEYHQLFATIFKTKTQQEWCNIFDGSDACVVPVLPYDKAHEHRHNAERNSFEPSGDSGTVPRPSPRLSRTPAVPDYEEPCAGQHTTEVLESYGYSKAEIECLLETNVVEAGQCRKSKL
;
A
#
# COMPACT_ATOMS: atom_id res chain seq x y z
N MET A 1 -11.74 -7.40 16.72
CA MET A 1 -10.95 -7.27 15.49
C MET A 1 -11.25 -8.45 14.58
N ALA A 2 -11.25 -8.26 13.29
CA ALA A 2 -11.70 -9.25 12.30
C ALA A 2 -10.81 -10.50 12.23
N LEU A 3 -9.50 -10.34 12.42
CA LEU A 3 -8.50 -11.40 12.36
C LEU A 3 -8.04 -11.90 13.73
N LYS A 4 -8.83 -11.62 14.79
CA LYS A 4 -8.50 -12.10 16.15
C LYS A 4 -8.38 -13.62 16.16
N GLY A 5 -7.25 -14.12 16.68
CA GLY A 5 -6.93 -15.54 16.76
C GLY A 5 -6.11 -16.07 15.57
N VAL A 6 -5.95 -15.31 14.50
CA VAL A 6 -5.05 -15.66 13.39
C VAL A 6 -3.61 -15.43 13.82
N ARG A 7 -2.76 -16.46 13.66
CA ARG A 7 -1.32 -16.45 13.94
C ARG A 7 -0.52 -16.38 12.64
N VAL A 8 0.32 -15.35 12.51
CA VAL A 8 1.13 -15.08 11.32
C VAL A 8 2.61 -15.14 11.68
N LEU A 9 3.39 -15.96 10.97
CA LEU A 9 4.84 -15.87 10.95
C LEU A 9 5.26 -14.98 9.77
N GLU A 10 5.95 -13.91 10.05
CA GLU A 10 6.51 -13.01 9.05
C GLU A 10 8.02 -13.16 9.02
N MET A 11 8.54 -13.64 7.90
CA MET A 11 10.00 -13.73 7.70
C MET A 11 10.51 -12.32 7.40
N ALA A 12 11.58 -11.88 8.11
CA ALA A 12 12.14 -10.54 7.95
C ALA A 12 12.52 -10.25 6.50
N GLY A 13 12.14 -9.07 6.03
CA GLY A 13 12.39 -8.60 4.68
C GLY A 13 12.13 -7.10 4.54
N LEU A 14 12.20 -6.61 3.30
CA LEU A 14 11.97 -5.21 2.97
C LEU A 14 10.47 -4.92 2.80
N ALA A 15 10.16 -3.65 2.73
CA ALA A 15 8.88 -2.95 2.69
C ALA A 15 7.56 -3.74 2.48
N PRO A 16 7.33 -4.53 1.41
CA PRO A 16 6.02 -5.12 1.17
C PRO A 16 5.63 -6.21 2.18
N GLY A 17 6.60 -6.99 2.69
CA GLY A 17 6.36 -8.02 3.71
C GLY A 17 5.91 -7.41 5.03
N PRO A 18 6.71 -6.55 5.68
CA PRO A 18 6.32 -5.82 6.88
C PRO A 18 5.02 -5.04 6.75
N PHE A 19 4.75 -4.43 5.60
CA PHE A 19 3.49 -3.75 5.37
C PHE A 19 2.30 -4.71 5.33
N CYS A 20 2.46 -5.88 4.71
CA CYS A 20 1.44 -6.95 4.73
C CYS A 20 1.17 -7.40 6.18
N GLY A 21 2.22 -7.67 6.97
CA GLY A 21 2.12 -8.03 8.37
C GLY A 21 1.44 -6.95 9.22
N MET A 22 1.82 -5.69 9.02
CA MET A 22 1.20 -4.54 9.67
C MET A 22 -0.30 -4.47 9.41
N VAL A 23 -0.74 -4.59 8.14
CA VAL A 23 -2.16 -4.59 7.78
C VAL A 23 -2.91 -5.72 8.51
N LEU A 24 -2.37 -6.94 8.51
CA LEU A 24 -3.01 -8.07 9.21
C LEU A 24 -3.08 -7.85 10.73
N ARG A 25 -2.03 -7.28 11.32
CA ARG A 25 -1.95 -6.99 12.75
C ARG A 25 -2.95 -5.91 13.16
N ASP A 26 -3.07 -4.82 12.43
CA ASP A 26 -4.03 -3.76 12.69
C ASP A 26 -5.45 -4.28 12.76
N PHE A 27 -5.78 -5.30 11.99
CA PHE A 27 -7.08 -5.96 12.02
C PHE A 27 -7.15 -7.16 12.97
N GLY A 28 -6.11 -7.40 13.77
CA GLY A 28 -6.14 -8.25 14.95
C GLY A 28 -5.45 -9.60 14.86
N ALA A 29 -4.69 -9.86 13.81
CA ALA A 29 -3.79 -11.03 13.77
C ALA A 29 -2.64 -10.87 14.78
N THR A 30 -2.15 -11.98 15.31
CA THR A 30 -0.89 -12.00 16.04
C THR A 30 0.23 -12.24 15.05
N VAL A 31 1.03 -11.21 14.76
CA VAL A 31 2.14 -11.30 13.82
C VAL A 31 3.45 -11.42 14.58
N VAL A 32 4.19 -12.49 14.31
CA VAL A 32 5.51 -12.75 14.86
C VAL A 32 6.54 -12.62 13.75
N ARG A 33 7.39 -11.62 13.87
CA ARG A 33 8.50 -11.41 12.92
C ARG A 33 9.71 -12.24 13.31
N ILE A 34 10.27 -12.94 12.33
CA ILE A 34 11.46 -13.79 12.47
C ILE A 34 12.64 -13.11 11.79
N ASP A 35 13.58 -12.61 12.57
CA ASP A 35 14.74 -11.86 12.07
C ASP A 35 15.94 -12.74 11.69
N LYS A 36 16.01 -13.96 12.22
CA LYS A 36 17.17 -14.87 12.04
C LYS A 36 16.76 -16.33 11.86
N PHE A 37 17.38 -17.04 10.92
CA PHE A 37 17.03 -18.42 10.56
C PHE A 37 17.99 -19.46 11.13
N SER A 38 18.54 -19.28 12.30
CA SER A 38 19.59 -20.16 12.81
C SER A 38 19.11 -21.55 13.20
N PHE A 39 17.79 -21.77 13.37
CA PHE A 39 17.27 -23.07 13.80
C PHE A 39 15.99 -23.49 13.08
N ILE A 40 16.14 -24.26 12.01
CA ILE A 40 15.05 -24.66 11.11
C ILE A 40 13.98 -25.50 11.85
N ALA A 41 14.36 -26.36 12.79
CA ALA A 41 13.40 -27.17 13.53
C ALA A 41 12.44 -26.33 14.39
N LEU A 42 12.92 -25.22 14.98
CA LEU A 42 12.09 -24.29 15.72
C LEU A 42 11.04 -23.64 14.79
N LEU A 43 11.49 -23.16 13.63
CA LEU A 43 10.60 -22.51 12.65
C LEU A 43 9.54 -23.48 12.12
N LYS A 44 9.89 -24.75 11.88
CA LYS A 44 8.91 -25.79 11.52
C LYS A 44 7.86 -25.98 12.61
N SER A 45 8.32 -26.17 13.87
CA SER A 45 7.41 -26.30 15.00
C SER A 45 6.49 -25.07 15.21
N MET A 46 6.98 -23.86 14.93
CA MET A 46 6.16 -22.66 14.97
C MET A 46 5.16 -22.62 13.80
N ALA A 47 5.60 -23.00 12.59
CA ALA A 47 4.73 -23.05 11.41
C ALA A 47 3.59 -24.07 11.57
N ASP A 48 3.81 -25.20 12.26
CA ASP A 48 2.79 -26.19 12.58
C ASP A 48 1.65 -25.64 13.45
N LYS A 49 1.92 -24.55 14.19
CA LYS A 49 0.97 -23.90 15.09
C LYS A 49 0.52 -22.52 14.58
N SER A 50 0.84 -22.19 13.34
CA SER A 50 0.52 -20.92 12.71
C SER A 50 -0.51 -21.08 11.61
N ASP A 51 -1.25 -20.02 11.34
CA ASP A 51 -2.26 -19.96 10.28
C ASP A 51 -1.68 -19.50 8.95
N VAL A 52 -0.70 -18.60 9.03
CA VAL A 52 -0.11 -17.93 7.87
C VAL A 52 1.41 -17.88 8.04
N LEU A 53 2.13 -18.07 6.94
CA LEU A 53 3.54 -17.73 6.83
C LEU A 53 3.71 -16.76 5.67
N ILE A 54 4.39 -15.63 5.92
CA ILE A 54 4.75 -14.63 4.90
C ILE A 54 6.25 -14.68 4.68
N GLU A 55 6.69 -14.88 3.42
CA GLU A 55 8.12 -14.83 3.08
C GLU A 55 8.39 -13.93 1.88
N PRO A 56 9.40 -13.04 1.95
CA PRO A 56 9.73 -12.07 0.90
C PRO A 56 10.97 -12.45 0.10
N TYR A 57 11.29 -13.76 0.00
CA TYR A 57 12.55 -14.18 -0.62
C TYR A 57 12.38 -14.61 -2.07
N ARG A 58 13.51 -14.68 -2.79
CA ARG A 58 13.56 -15.22 -4.13
C ARG A 58 13.21 -16.70 -4.15
N PRO A 59 12.64 -17.21 -5.25
CA PRO A 59 12.30 -18.61 -5.41
C PRO A 59 13.45 -19.53 -5.04
N GLY A 60 13.15 -20.61 -4.31
CA GLY A 60 14.11 -21.61 -3.89
C GLY A 60 14.88 -21.30 -2.60
N VAL A 61 14.77 -20.11 -2.02
CA VAL A 61 15.44 -19.79 -0.74
C VAL A 61 14.86 -20.63 0.40
N MET A 62 13.56 -20.57 0.57
CA MET A 62 12.86 -21.33 1.63
C MET A 62 12.92 -22.84 1.40
N GLU A 63 12.88 -23.28 0.16
CA GLU A 63 13.02 -24.70 -0.20
C GLU A 63 14.40 -25.25 0.21
N ARG A 64 15.49 -24.51 -0.06
CA ARG A 64 16.85 -24.91 0.36
C ARG A 64 17.01 -25.00 1.87
N LEU A 65 16.24 -24.21 2.61
CA LEU A 65 16.19 -24.27 4.08
C LEU A 65 15.27 -25.40 4.59
N GLY A 66 14.57 -26.10 3.71
CA GLY A 66 13.56 -27.09 4.09
C GLY A 66 12.31 -26.47 4.71
N LEU A 67 12.07 -25.18 4.46
CA LEU A 67 10.93 -24.38 4.91
C LEU A 67 10.00 -24.01 3.74
N GLY A 68 10.17 -24.62 2.57
CA GLY A 68 9.29 -24.40 1.42
C GLY A 68 7.86 -24.92 1.68
N PRO A 69 6.89 -24.48 0.83
CA PRO A 69 5.48 -24.79 1.04
C PRO A 69 5.20 -26.29 1.12
N ASP A 70 5.78 -27.10 0.25
CA ASP A 70 5.56 -28.55 0.24
C ASP A 70 5.97 -29.20 1.59
N SER A 71 7.09 -28.74 2.17
CA SER A 71 7.58 -29.25 3.45
C SER A 71 6.69 -28.84 4.62
N LEU A 72 6.25 -27.57 4.67
CA LEU A 72 5.46 -27.06 5.80
C LEU A 72 4.00 -27.48 5.70
N GLN A 73 3.42 -27.54 4.51
CA GLN A 73 2.03 -27.99 4.31
C GLN A 73 1.87 -29.50 4.48
N GLN A 74 2.95 -30.26 4.41
CA GLN A 74 2.91 -31.71 4.77
C GLN A 74 2.60 -31.90 6.23
N SER A 75 3.15 -31.06 7.14
CA SER A 75 2.89 -31.15 8.58
C SER A 75 1.69 -30.31 9.00
N ASN A 76 1.44 -29.16 8.32
CA ASN A 76 0.29 -28.30 8.56
C ASN A 76 -0.47 -28.04 7.23
N PRO A 77 -1.37 -28.95 6.80
CA PRO A 77 -2.14 -28.77 5.56
C PRO A 77 -3.04 -27.53 5.54
N SER A 78 -3.29 -26.93 6.69
CA SER A 78 -4.11 -25.71 6.83
C SER A 78 -3.30 -24.40 6.70
N LEU A 79 -1.98 -24.49 6.57
CA LEU A 79 -1.11 -23.31 6.49
C LEU A 79 -1.34 -22.54 5.18
N VAL A 80 -1.64 -21.27 5.30
CA VAL A 80 -1.60 -20.32 4.17
C VAL A 80 -0.16 -19.83 4.02
N TYR A 81 0.44 -20.13 2.87
CA TYR A 81 1.84 -19.81 2.60
C TYR A 81 1.95 -18.67 1.59
N ALA A 82 2.24 -17.46 2.04
CA ALA A 82 2.27 -16.25 1.22
C ALA A 82 3.70 -15.86 0.82
N ARG A 83 3.95 -15.78 -0.47
CA ARG A 83 5.24 -15.46 -1.10
C ARG A 83 5.15 -14.11 -1.79
N ILE A 84 5.78 -13.09 -1.21
CA ILE A 84 5.83 -11.74 -1.80
C ILE A 84 7.15 -11.58 -2.52
N SER A 85 7.11 -11.44 -3.83
CA SER A 85 8.34 -11.27 -4.62
C SER A 85 8.14 -10.26 -5.76
N GLY A 86 9.25 -9.69 -6.25
CA GLY A 86 9.19 -8.68 -7.32
C GLY A 86 8.59 -9.22 -8.61
N PHE A 87 9.13 -10.36 -9.07
CA PHE A 87 8.84 -10.93 -10.38
C PHE A 87 8.03 -12.24 -10.34
N GLY A 88 7.53 -12.65 -9.15
CA GLY A 88 6.83 -13.92 -8.99
C GLY A 88 7.78 -15.10 -8.76
N GLN A 89 7.18 -16.29 -8.59
CA GLN A 89 7.91 -17.53 -8.25
C GLN A 89 8.49 -18.25 -9.48
N ASN A 90 8.13 -17.84 -10.68
CA ASN A 90 8.60 -18.41 -11.93
C ASN A 90 8.87 -17.32 -12.99
N GLY A 91 9.29 -17.74 -14.18
CA GLY A 91 9.62 -16.84 -15.27
C GLY A 91 11.10 -16.41 -15.28
N PRO A 92 11.54 -15.76 -16.39
CA PRO A 92 12.96 -15.49 -16.62
C PRO A 92 13.59 -14.52 -15.62
N PHE A 93 12.78 -13.68 -14.97
CA PHE A 93 13.24 -12.66 -14.02
C PHE A 93 13.06 -13.04 -12.55
N ALA A 94 12.51 -14.21 -12.25
CA ALA A 94 12.22 -14.65 -10.88
C ALA A 94 13.44 -14.59 -9.93
N GLN A 95 14.66 -14.77 -10.46
CA GLN A 95 15.92 -14.70 -9.71
C GLN A 95 16.60 -13.33 -9.76
N MET A 96 16.04 -12.34 -10.47
CA MET A 96 16.65 -11.02 -10.60
C MET A 96 16.43 -10.16 -9.36
N ALA A 97 17.34 -9.23 -9.13
CA ALA A 97 17.16 -8.14 -8.18
C ALA A 97 16.28 -7.05 -8.80
N GLY A 98 15.48 -6.39 -7.97
CA GLY A 98 14.66 -5.25 -8.37
C GLY A 98 14.08 -4.55 -7.15
N HIS A 99 13.53 -3.37 -7.40
CA HIS A 99 12.79 -2.55 -6.46
C HIS A 99 11.50 -2.06 -7.14
N ASP A 100 10.62 -1.39 -6.40
CA ASP A 100 9.31 -0.90 -6.87
C ASP A 100 9.34 -0.37 -8.31
N ILE A 101 10.22 0.56 -8.61
CA ILE A 101 10.33 1.19 -9.95
C ILE A 101 10.53 0.15 -11.08
N ASN A 102 11.28 -0.93 -10.82
CA ASN A 102 11.51 -1.99 -11.81
C ASN A 102 10.23 -2.81 -12.03
N TYR A 103 9.48 -3.08 -10.97
CA TYR A 103 8.23 -3.83 -11.02
C TYR A 103 7.12 -3.01 -11.70
N VAL A 104 7.01 -1.71 -11.35
CA VAL A 104 6.10 -0.78 -12.02
C VAL A 104 6.47 -0.60 -13.50
N ALA A 105 7.76 -0.58 -13.85
CA ALA A 105 8.20 -0.50 -15.23
C ALA A 105 7.77 -1.74 -16.04
N LEU A 106 8.03 -2.93 -15.48
CA LEU A 106 7.72 -4.18 -16.18
C LEU A 106 6.21 -4.46 -16.25
N SER A 107 5.43 -3.94 -15.29
CA SER A 107 3.96 -3.97 -15.36
C SER A 107 3.38 -3.11 -16.49
N GLY A 108 4.17 -2.25 -17.12
CA GLY A 108 3.75 -1.28 -18.12
C GLY A 108 3.20 0.03 -17.54
N VAL A 109 2.88 0.08 -16.24
CA VAL A 109 2.21 1.22 -15.61
C VAL A 109 3.13 2.44 -15.52
N LEU A 110 4.45 2.23 -15.32
CA LEU A 110 5.38 3.36 -15.26
C LEU A 110 5.36 4.23 -16.53
N SER A 111 5.10 3.62 -17.70
CA SER A 111 4.99 4.35 -18.95
C SER A 111 3.82 5.34 -18.97
N MET A 112 2.84 5.16 -18.10
CA MET A 112 1.62 5.98 -17.97
C MET A 112 1.80 7.16 -17.01
N LEU A 113 2.86 7.18 -16.19
CA LEU A 113 3.03 8.13 -15.09
C LEU A 113 3.99 9.25 -15.46
N GLY A 114 3.61 10.47 -15.16
CA GLY A 114 4.43 11.68 -15.35
C GLY A 114 3.96 12.57 -16.50
N GLU A 115 4.65 13.68 -16.70
CA GLU A 115 4.32 14.71 -17.67
C GLU A 115 4.64 14.28 -19.11
N TYR A 116 3.94 14.92 -20.06
CA TYR A 116 4.25 14.82 -21.49
C TYR A 116 5.69 15.26 -21.77
N SER A 117 6.34 14.62 -22.72
CA SER A 117 7.72 14.89 -23.16
C SER A 117 8.84 14.73 -22.12
N ARG A 118 8.54 14.35 -20.88
CA ARG A 118 9.54 14.03 -19.85
C ARG A 118 9.70 12.52 -19.67
N ALA A 119 10.74 12.10 -18.97
CA ALA A 119 10.86 10.70 -18.55
C ALA A 119 9.70 10.30 -17.64
N PRO A 120 9.26 9.01 -17.69
CA PRO A 120 8.28 8.50 -16.74
C PRO A 120 8.71 8.73 -15.29
N GLN A 121 7.77 9.08 -14.42
CA GLN A 121 8.05 9.39 -13.02
C GLN A 121 7.59 8.24 -12.11
N PRO A 122 8.46 7.75 -11.21
CA PRO A 122 8.08 6.69 -10.28
C PRO A 122 7.10 7.23 -9.22
N PRO A 123 6.08 6.42 -8.81
CA PRO A 123 5.07 6.83 -7.83
C PRO A 123 5.53 6.60 -6.38
N VAL A 124 6.75 6.93 -6.05
CA VAL A 124 7.39 6.76 -4.71
C VAL A 124 7.34 5.31 -4.32
N ASN A 125 7.45 4.31 -4.40
CA ASN A 125 7.23 2.90 -4.06
C ASN A 125 5.81 2.54 -3.51
N ILE A 126 4.81 3.38 -3.81
CA ILE A 126 3.45 3.13 -3.35
C ILE A 126 2.76 2.04 -4.18
N LEU A 127 3.08 1.94 -5.47
CA LEU A 127 2.26 1.15 -6.39
C LEU A 127 2.62 -0.33 -6.41
N ALA A 128 3.91 -0.69 -6.52
CA ALA A 128 4.30 -2.10 -6.55
C ALA A 128 4.55 -2.66 -5.16
N ASP A 129 5.37 -2.00 -4.33
CA ASP A 129 5.70 -2.52 -3.00
C ASP A 129 4.47 -2.56 -2.09
N PHE A 130 3.75 -1.43 -1.96
CA PHE A 130 2.66 -1.35 -0.99
C PHE A 130 1.31 -1.78 -1.55
N ALA A 131 0.82 -1.18 -2.65
CA ALA A 131 -0.50 -1.53 -3.17
C ALA A 131 -0.52 -2.91 -3.84
N GLY A 132 0.37 -3.13 -4.83
CA GLY A 132 0.43 -4.36 -5.62
C GLY A 132 1.04 -5.54 -4.89
N GLY A 133 1.97 -5.30 -3.98
CA GLY A 133 2.64 -6.32 -3.16
C GLY A 133 1.92 -6.54 -1.83
N GLY A 134 2.24 -5.70 -0.84
CA GLY A 134 1.82 -5.92 0.54
C GLY A 134 0.31 -5.95 0.74
N LEU A 135 -0.43 -4.97 0.20
CA LEU A 135 -1.89 -4.90 0.38
C LEU A 135 -2.61 -6.02 -0.38
N LEU A 136 -2.23 -6.30 -1.64
CA LEU A 136 -2.84 -7.41 -2.37
C LEU A 136 -2.48 -8.77 -1.76
N CYS A 137 -1.28 -8.93 -1.21
CA CYS A 137 -0.93 -10.14 -0.46
C CYS A 137 -1.80 -10.29 0.79
N ALA A 138 -2.00 -9.23 1.57
CA ALA A 138 -2.89 -9.26 2.73
C ALA A 138 -4.34 -9.61 2.34
N LEU A 139 -4.84 -9.07 1.23
CA LEU A 139 -6.13 -9.45 0.65
C LEU A 139 -6.16 -10.94 0.26
N GLY A 140 -5.10 -11.42 -0.41
CA GLY A 140 -4.94 -12.83 -0.78
C GLY A 140 -4.96 -13.75 0.43
N ILE A 141 -4.27 -13.36 1.51
CA ILE A 141 -4.29 -14.08 2.80
C ILE A 141 -5.70 -14.14 3.37
N CYS A 142 -6.43 -13.02 3.40
CA CYS A 142 -7.81 -12.99 3.87
C CYS A 142 -8.73 -13.91 3.03
N MET A 143 -8.59 -13.90 1.70
CA MET A 143 -9.34 -14.82 0.81
C MET A 143 -8.98 -16.29 1.07
N ALA A 144 -7.69 -16.60 1.24
CA ALA A 144 -7.23 -17.95 1.54
C ALA A 144 -7.74 -18.45 2.90
N LEU A 145 -7.75 -17.59 3.92
CA LEU A 145 -8.31 -17.91 5.24
C LEU A 145 -9.83 -18.14 5.18
N LEU A 146 -10.54 -17.35 4.38
CA LEU A 146 -11.99 -17.51 4.16
C LEU A 146 -12.29 -18.83 3.44
N GLU A 147 -11.50 -19.19 2.42
CA GLU A 147 -11.62 -20.46 1.72
C GLU A 147 -11.30 -21.63 2.64
N ARG A 148 -10.20 -21.55 3.39
CA ARG A 148 -9.79 -22.54 4.39
C ARG A 148 -10.88 -22.83 5.42
N HIS A 149 -11.67 -21.83 5.80
CA HIS A 149 -12.80 -22.03 6.72
C HIS A 149 -13.85 -23.02 6.19
N ARG A 150 -13.93 -23.20 4.87
CA ARG A 150 -14.83 -24.17 4.22
C ARG A 150 -14.15 -25.51 3.93
N SER A 151 -12.92 -25.50 3.44
CA SER A 151 -12.20 -26.70 3.00
C SER A 151 -11.37 -27.35 4.11
N GLY A 152 -10.95 -26.57 5.10
CA GLY A 152 -9.94 -26.99 6.09
C GLY A 152 -8.50 -26.92 5.59
N LEU A 153 -8.29 -26.54 4.32
CA LEU A 153 -6.99 -26.55 3.66
C LEU A 153 -6.44 -25.14 3.47
N GLY A 154 -5.15 -24.97 3.71
CA GLY A 154 -4.39 -23.78 3.30
C GLY A 154 -4.00 -23.85 1.82
N GLN A 155 -3.31 -22.81 1.36
CA GLN A 155 -2.82 -22.75 -0.01
C GLN A 155 -1.60 -21.86 -0.12
N VAL A 156 -0.87 -21.97 -1.23
CA VAL A 156 0.23 -21.07 -1.56
C VAL A 156 -0.31 -19.84 -2.29
N ILE A 157 0.18 -18.68 -1.90
CA ILE A 157 -0.09 -17.39 -2.57
C ILE A 157 1.22 -16.92 -3.20
N ASP A 158 1.25 -16.79 -4.52
CA ASP A 158 2.31 -16.11 -5.26
C ASP A 158 1.91 -14.65 -5.50
N ALA A 159 2.44 -13.75 -4.70
CA ALA A 159 2.17 -12.32 -4.75
C ALA A 159 3.30 -11.59 -5.49
N SER A 160 3.25 -11.61 -6.82
CA SER A 160 4.17 -10.90 -7.69
C SER A 160 3.86 -9.40 -7.72
N MET A 161 4.82 -8.56 -7.36
CA MET A 161 4.66 -7.10 -7.37
C MET A 161 4.47 -6.55 -8.79
N VAL A 162 5.03 -7.18 -9.82
CA VAL A 162 4.77 -6.81 -11.24
C VAL A 162 3.30 -7.03 -11.57
N GLU A 163 2.78 -8.21 -11.26
CA GLU A 163 1.38 -8.56 -11.53
C GLU A 163 0.42 -7.72 -10.69
N GLY A 164 0.77 -7.51 -9.43
CA GLY A 164 -0.01 -6.67 -8.52
C GLY A 164 -0.12 -5.23 -8.99
N ALA A 165 0.98 -4.60 -9.41
CA ALA A 165 0.96 -3.26 -9.98
C ALA A 165 0.08 -3.18 -11.25
N ALA A 166 0.19 -4.16 -12.14
CA ALA A 166 -0.66 -4.25 -13.31
C ALA A 166 -2.15 -4.43 -12.93
N TYR A 167 -2.43 -5.29 -11.96
CA TYR A 167 -3.81 -5.59 -11.53
C TYR A 167 -4.49 -4.39 -10.86
N VAL A 168 -3.80 -3.67 -9.98
CA VAL A 168 -4.30 -2.42 -9.37
C VAL A 168 -4.67 -1.39 -10.45
N SER A 169 -3.91 -1.38 -11.55
CA SER A 169 -4.10 -0.45 -12.66
C SER A 169 -5.04 -0.99 -13.75
N SER A 170 -5.73 -2.11 -13.54
CA SER A 170 -6.55 -2.81 -14.56
C SER A 170 -7.64 -1.94 -15.19
N PHE A 171 -8.14 -0.92 -14.46
CA PHE A 171 -9.09 0.05 -15.00
C PHE A 171 -8.51 0.78 -16.23
N LEU A 172 -7.27 1.24 -16.17
CA LEU A 172 -6.61 1.93 -17.29
C LEU A 172 -6.44 1.00 -18.49
N TRP A 173 -6.07 -0.26 -18.25
CA TRP A 173 -5.97 -1.28 -19.30
C TRP A 173 -7.31 -1.53 -20.00
N ARG A 174 -8.37 -1.65 -19.24
CA ARG A 174 -9.73 -1.90 -19.76
C ARG A 174 -10.33 -0.68 -20.44
N SER A 175 -10.00 0.52 -19.99
CA SER A 175 -10.54 1.76 -20.58
C SER A 175 -10.09 2.00 -22.01
N ARG A 176 -8.92 1.47 -22.44
CA ARG A 176 -8.44 1.56 -23.83
C ARG A 176 -9.35 0.89 -24.86
N SER A 177 -10.01 -0.18 -24.47
CA SER A 177 -10.92 -0.95 -25.34
C SER A 177 -12.39 -0.58 -25.14
N SER A 178 -12.67 0.37 -24.24
CA SER A 178 -14.03 0.82 -23.96
C SER A 178 -14.60 1.58 -25.17
N LYS A 179 -15.85 1.24 -25.53
CA LYS A 179 -16.64 1.98 -26.53
C LYS A 179 -17.26 3.27 -25.94
N MET A 180 -16.70 3.80 -24.89
CA MET A 180 -17.10 5.11 -24.35
C MET A 180 -16.86 6.18 -25.43
N SER A 181 -17.73 7.17 -25.46
CA SER A 181 -17.69 8.27 -26.45
C SER A 181 -16.45 9.18 -26.37
N PHE A 182 -15.62 8.95 -25.36
CA PHE A 182 -14.32 9.59 -25.16
C PHE A 182 -13.31 8.68 -24.47
N PRO A 183 -12.07 8.58 -24.99
CA PRO A 183 -11.04 7.73 -24.40
C PRO A 183 -10.55 8.35 -23.08
N ILE A 184 -10.74 7.61 -21.98
CA ILE A 184 -10.13 7.94 -20.69
C ILE A 184 -8.61 7.84 -20.80
N TRP A 185 -8.13 6.86 -21.57
CA TRP A 185 -6.74 6.53 -21.82
C TRP A 185 -6.54 6.09 -23.27
N GLY A 186 -5.55 6.62 -23.95
CA GLY A 186 -5.26 6.24 -25.36
C GLY A 186 -4.36 7.22 -26.10
N ASN A 187 -4.14 8.41 -25.53
CA ASN A 187 -3.18 9.38 -26.00
C ASN A 187 -1.79 9.16 -25.34
N GLU A 188 -0.83 9.98 -25.70
CA GLU A 188 0.47 10.02 -25.02
C GLU A 188 0.30 10.40 -23.54
N ARG A 189 1.25 9.97 -22.71
CA ARG A 189 1.28 10.31 -21.27
C ARG A 189 1.18 11.83 -21.06
N GLY A 190 0.37 12.25 -20.08
CA GLY A 190 0.11 13.65 -19.79
C GLY A 190 -0.83 14.34 -20.79
N LYS A 191 -1.47 13.57 -21.67
CA LYS A 191 -2.45 14.06 -22.67
C LYS A 191 -3.79 13.32 -22.58
N ASN A 192 -4.03 12.61 -21.48
CA ASN A 192 -5.25 11.86 -21.24
C ASN A 192 -6.14 12.56 -20.21
N LEU A 193 -7.35 12.06 -20.04
CA LEU A 193 -8.34 12.64 -19.15
C LEU A 193 -7.90 12.69 -17.68
N LEU A 194 -7.22 11.63 -17.19
CA LEU A 194 -6.95 11.43 -15.77
C LEU A 194 -5.45 11.52 -15.41
N ASP A 195 -4.60 11.98 -16.30
CA ASP A 195 -3.16 12.08 -16.09
C ASP A 195 -2.61 13.52 -16.12
N GLY A 196 -3.51 14.51 -15.98
CA GLY A 196 -3.16 15.92 -16.02
C GLY A 196 -3.26 16.53 -17.42
N GLY A 197 -3.67 15.79 -18.45
CA GLY A 197 -3.91 16.33 -19.79
C GLY A 197 -5.13 17.26 -19.85
N ALA A 198 -6.21 16.89 -19.15
CA ALA A 198 -7.41 17.72 -19.09
C ALA A 198 -7.27 18.86 -18.07
N HIS A 199 -7.62 20.08 -18.47
CA HIS A 199 -7.57 21.26 -17.61
C HIS A 199 -8.47 21.16 -16.37
N PHE A 200 -9.51 20.36 -16.42
CA PHE A 200 -10.43 20.10 -15.30
C PHE A 200 -10.06 18.87 -14.46
N TYR A 201 -8.92 18.25 -14.75
CA TYR A 201 -8.35 17.17 -13.95
C TYR A 201 -6.83 17.35 -13.82
N ASN A 202 -6.44 18.33 -12.99
CA ASN A 202 -5.05 18.76 -12.85
C ASN A 202 -4.80 19.47 -11.51
N THR A 203 -3.55 19.82 -11.24
CA THR A 203 -3.16 20.68 -10.13
C THR A 203 -2.71 22.06 -10.61
N TYR A 204 -3.06 23.10 -9.83
CA TYR A 204 -2.77 24.49 -10.18
C TYR A 204 -2.09 25.20 -9.02
N GLU A 205 -1.00 25.91 -9.35
CA GLU A 205 -0.25 26.73 -8.41
C GLU A 205 -1.04 28.00 -8.05
N THR A 206 -1.10 28.32 -6.77
CA THR A 206 -1.76 29.49 -6.21
C THR A 206 -0.79 30.65 -6.06
N LYS A 207 -1.30 31.84 -5.67
CA LYS A 207 -0.52 33.07 -5.51
C LYS A 207 0.62 32.95 -4.49
N ASP A 208 0.42 32.13 -3.47
CA ASP A 208 1.35 31.88 -2.37
C ASP A 208 2.31 30.72 -2.64
N GLY A 209 2.28 30.12 -3.85
CA GLY A 209 3.16 29.02 -4.25
C GLY A 209 2.69 27.65 -3.76
N GLU A 210 1.52 27.56 -3.16
CA GLU A 210 0.83 26.30 -2.83
C GLU A 210 0.04 25.78 -4.04
N PHE A 211 -0.73 24.71 -3.90
CA PHE A 211 -1.45 24.10 -5.02
C PHE A 211 -2.91 23.75 -4.68
N MET A 212 -3.79 23.88 -5.68
CA MET A 212 -5.14 23.34 -5.67
C MET A 212 -5.22 22.14 -6.62
N ALA A 213 -5.91 21.07 -6.19
CA ALA A 213 -6.23 19.92 -7.03
C ALA A 213 -7.66 20.07 -7.55
N VAL A 214 -7.83 19.95 -8.87
CA VAL A 214 -9.10 20.05 -9.58
C VAL A 214 -9.44 18.70 -10.19
N GLY A 215 -10.67 18.21 -10.00
CA GLY A 215 -11.17 16.93 -10.52
C GLY A 215 -12.62 17.00 -11.00
N ALA A 216 -13.01 18.07 -11.69
CA ALA A 216 -14.39 18.38 -12.10
C ALA A 216 -14.80 17.61 -13.38
N LEU A 217 -14.91 16.26 -13.27
CA LEU A 217 -15.16 15.39 -14.42
C LEU A 217 -16.58 15.47 -14.98
N GLU A 218 -17.59 15.55 -14.12
CA GLU A 218 -18.98 15.60 -14.53
C GLU A 218 -19.38 17.03 -14.90
N PRO A 219 -20.25 17.23 -15.92
CA PRO A 219 -20.60 18.58 -16.40
C PRO A 219 -21.14 19.51 -15.32
N GLN A 220 -21.92 19.01 -14.37
CA GLN A 220 -22.47 19.80 -13.27
C GLN A 220 -21.38 20.28 -12.30
N PHE A 221 -20.32 19.51 -12.10
CA PHE A 221 -19.18 19.89 -11.26
C PHE A 221 -18.26 20.86 -12.00
N TYR A 222 -18.11 20.67 -13.31
CA TYR A 222 -17.40 21.60 -14.16
C TYR A 222 -18.05 23.00 -14.19
N GLU A 223 -19.38 23.07 -14.28
CA GLU A 223 -20.12 24.34 -14.17
C GLU A 223 -19.85 25.04 -12.83
N LYS A 224 -19.83 24.28 -11.71
CA LYS A 224 -19.48 24.83 -10.40
C LYS A 224 -18.03 25.31 -10.31
N LEU A 225 -17.12 24.62 -10.97
CA LEU A 225 -15.72 25.03 -11.08
C LEU A 225 -15.64 26.39 -11.81
N LEU A 226 -16.28 26.56 -12.98
CA LEU A 226 -16.29 27.83 -13.72
C LEU A 226 -16.87 28.97 -12.88
N GLN A 227 -17.98 28.74 -12.19
CA GLN A 227 -18.58 29.71 -11.27
C GLN A 227 -17.60 30.16 -10.19
N GLY A 228 -16.91 29.21 -9.54
CA GLY A 228 -15.91 29.51 -8.51
C GLY A 228 -14.67 30.23 -9.03
N LEU A 229 -14.30 30.00 -10.30
CA LEU A 229 -13.23 30.71 -10.98
C LEU A 229 -13.67 32.11 -11.47
N GLY A 230 -14.97 32.43 -11.41
CA GLY A 230 -15.52 33.69 -11.92
C GLY A 230 -15.62 33.73 -13.44
N LEU A 231 -15.77 32.58 -14.08
CA LEU A 231 -15.91 32.44 -15.52
C LEU A 231 -17.38 32.21 -15.91
N GLU A 232 -17.78 32.79 -17.05
CA GLU A 232 -19.06 32.45 -17.68
C GLU A 232 -19.00 31.03 -18.25
N SER A 233 -20.16 30.38 -18.40
CA SER A 233 -20.26 28.97 -18.81
C SER A 233 -19.71 28.66 -20.20
N ASP A 234 -19.59 29.68 -21.07
CA ASP A 234 -19.05 29.58 -22.43
C ASP A 234 -17.57 30.03 -22.54
N ALA A 235 -16.99 30.56 -21.46
CA ALA A 235 -15.61 31.06 -21.46
C ALA A 235 -14.56 29.92 -21.62
N ALA A 236 -14.89 28.73 -21.16
CA ALA A 236 -14.07 27.51 -21.35
C ALA A 236 -15.00 26.31 -21.47
N THR A 237 -15.01 25.63 -22.60
CA THR A 237 -15.82 24.42 -22.77
C THR A 237 -15.04 23.18 -22.29
N GLN A 238 -15.70 22.29 -21.57
CA GLN A 238 -15.04 21.14 -20.94
C GLN A 238 -14.22 20.28 -21.91
N PHE A 239 -14.69 20.15 -23.16
CA PHE A 239 -14.06 19.34 -24.21
C PHE A 239 -13.50 20.17 -25.37
N GLY A 240 -13.13 21.43 -25.10
CA GLY A 240 -12.47 22.30 -26.06
C GLY A 240 -10.95 22.11 -26.09
N ASP A 241 -10.19 23.19 -26.25
CA ASP A 241 -8.72 23.17 -26.25
C ASP A 241 -8.20 23.08 -24.81
N TRP A 242 -7.79 21.89 -24.41
CA TRP A 242 -7.30 21.63 -23.05
C TRP A 242 -6.00 22.38 -22.74
N ASP A 243 -5.12 22.56 -23.71
CA ASP A 243 -3.84 23.27 -23.50
C ASP A 243 -4.09 24.77 -23.28
N GLU A 244 -5.01 25.40 -24.04
CA GLU A 244 -5.42 26.77 -23.86
C GLU A 244 -6.08 26.99 -22.49
N TYR A 245 -7.07 26.15 -22.15
CA TYR A 245 -7.80 26.27 -20.89
C TYR A 245 -6.95 25.94 -19.66
N HIS A 246 -5.96 25.09 -19.81
CA HIS A 246 -4.98 24.87 -18.76
C HIS A 246 -4.21 26.16 -18.42
N GLN A 247 -3.78 26.92 -19.45
CA GLN A 247 -3.09 28.20 -19.25
C GLN A 247 -4.01 29.25 -18.62
N LEU A 248 -5.27 29.29 -19.05
CA LEU A 248 -6.30 30.20 -18.50
C LEU A 248 -6.48 29.88 -16.98
N PHE A 249 -6.71 28.62 -16.62
CA PHE A 249 -6.92 28.21 -15.23
C PHE A 249 -5.67 28.48 -14.39
N ALA A 250 -4.49 28.16 -14.89
CA ALA A 250 -3.23 28.46 -14.21
C ALA A 250 -3.08 29.96 -13.91
N THR A 251 -3.46 30.82 -14.84
CA THR A 251 -3.45 32.28 -14.65
C THR A 251 -4.45 32.72 -13.56
N ILE A 252 -5.65 32.15 -13.56
CA ILE A 252 -6.70 32.46 -12.58
C ILE A 252 -6.30 31.98 -11.19
N PHE A 253 -5.84 30.73 -11.04
CA PHE A 253 -5.45 30.19 -9.74
C PHE A 253 -4.32 31.00 -9.08
N LYS A 254 -3.41 31.59 -9.85
CA LYS A 254 -2.36 32.50 -9.36
C LYS A 254 -2.86 33.83 -8.83
N THR A 255 -4.13 34.15 -8.97
CA THR A 255 -4.68 35.43 -8.48
C THR A 255 -4.99 35.46 -6.99
N LYS A 256 -5.16 34.27 -6.36
CA LYS A 256 -5.51 34.12 -4.94
C LYS A 256 -4.63 33.10 -4.26
N THR A 257 -4.54 33.20 -2.94
CA THR A 257 -3.86 32.23 -2.08
C THR A 257 -4.66 30.92 -2.01
N GLN A 258 -4.03 29.83 -1.58
CA GLN A 258 -4.69 28.55 -1.37
C GLN A 258 -5.88 28.69 -0.41
N GLN A 259 -5.72 29.43 0.69
CA GLN A 259 -6.79 29.64 1.66
C GLN A 259 -7.97 30.45 1.07
N GLU A 260 -7.71 31.45 0.23
CA GLU A 260 -8.77 32.20 -0.45
C GLU A 260 -9.54 31.31 -1.41
N TRP A 261 -8.87 30.37 -2.11
CA TRP A 261 -9.53 29.37 -2.94
C TRP A 261 -10.33 28.36 -2.12
N CYS A 262 -9.82 27.91 -0.99
CA CYS A 262 -10.58 27.06 -0.06
C CYS A 262 -11.89 27.74 0.37
N ASN A 263 -11.84 29.04 0.71
CA ASN A 263 -13.04 29.79 1.09
C ASN A 263 -14.09 29.90 -0.03
N ILE A 264 -13.68 29.79 -1.29
CA ILE A 264 -14.58 29.79 -2.46
C ILE A 264 -15.16 28.41 -2.71
N PHE A 265 -14.34 27.36 -2.60
CA PHE A 265 -14.71 26.03 -3.05
C PHE A 265 -15.20 25.11 -1.92
N ASP A 266 -14.85 25.36 -0.65
CA ASP A 266 -15.28 24.54 0.48
C ASP A 266 -16.82 24.49 0.57
N GLY A 267 -17.33 23.26 0.61
CA GLY A 267 -18.77 22.99 0.63
C GLY A 267 -19.48 23.14 -0.72
N SER A 268 -18.73 23.40 -1.81
CA SER A 268 -19.26 23.36 -3.18
C SER A 268 -19.02 21.99 -3.83
N ASP A 269 -19.80 21.67 -4.87
CA ASP A 269 -19.61 20.46 -5.69
C ASP A 269 -18.66 20.72 -6.89
N ALA A 270 -17.65 21.61 -6.74
CA ALA A 270 -16.71 21.95 -7.82
C ALA A 270 -15.56 20.94 -7.97
N CYS A 271 -15.45 19.96 -7.07
CA CYS A 271 -14.35 19.01 -7.01
C CYS A 271 -12.97 19.69 -6.96
N VAL A 272 -12.83 20.71 -6.12
CA VAL A 272 -11.59 21.46 -5.92
C VAL A 272 -11.21 21.41 -4.45
N VAL A 273 -9.98 20.98 -4.17
CA VAL A 273 -9.44 20.88 -2.80
C VAL A 273 -7.98 21.32 -2.75
N PRO A 274 -7.46 21.76 -1.59
CA PRO A 274 -6.04 22.07 -1.46
C PRO A 274 -5.15 20.81 -1.55
N VAL A 275 -3.98 20.94 -2.16
CA VAL A 275 -2.92 19.95 -2.04
C VAL A 275 -2.20 20.22 -0.71
N LEU A 276 -2.44 19.35 0.27
CA LEU A 276 -1.89 19.52 1.61
C LEU A 276 -0.46 18.96 1.69
N PRO A 277 0.47 19.64 2.36
CA PRO A 277 1.72 19.03 2.79
C PRO A 277 1.44 17.78 3.64
N TYR A 278 2.22 16.70 3.46
CA TYR A 278 1.97 15.42 4.12
C TYR A 278 2.02 15.52 5.66
N ASP A 279 2.90 16.35 6.19
CA ASP A 279 3.10 16.62 7.61
C ASP A 279 1.99 17.48 8.24
N LYS A 280 1.21 18.19 7.43
CA LYS A 280 0.07 19.04 7.85
C LYS A 280 -1.30 18.46 7.47
N ALA A 281 -1.33 17.35 6.73
CA ALA A 281 -2.58 16.75 6.28
C ALA A 281 -3.55 16.43 7.44
N HIS A 282 -3.02 16.10 8.63
CA HIS A 282 -3.81 15.80 9.83
C HIS A 282 -4.54 17.03 10.41
N GLU A 283 -4.04 18.26 10.15
CA GLU A 283 -4.62 19.51 10.65
C GLU A 283 -5.87 19.93 9.85
N HIS A 284 -5.99 19.42 8.62
CA HIS A 284 -7.13 19.79 7.78
C HIS A 284 -8.46 19.37 8.42
N ARG A 285 -9.43 20.29 8.46
CA ARG A 285 -10.71 20.13 9.15
C ARG A 285 -11.38 18.78 8.88
N HIS A 286 -11.47 18.35 7.61
CA HIS A 286 -12.08 17.06 7.25
C HIS A 286 -11.34 15.89 7.90
N ASN A 287 -10.01 15.90 7.87
CA ASN A 287 -9.18 14.83 8.42
C ASN A 287 -9.23 14.81 9.95
N ALA A 288 -9.23 15.99 10.57
CA ALA A 288 -9.32 16.15 12.02
C ALA A 288 -10.71 15.67 12.54
N GLU A 289 -11.81 16.10 11.94
CA GLU A 289 -13.17 15.68 12.33
C GLU A 289 -13.37 14.17 12.15
N ARG A 290 -12.75 13.58 11.12
CA ARG A 290 -12.78 12.13 10.90
C ARG A 290 -11.79 11.36 11.77
N ASN A 291 -10.89 12.01 12.48
CA ASN A 291 -9.78 11.36 13.17
C ASN A 291 -9.05 10.40 12.20
N SER A 292 -8.63 10.92 11.03
CA SER A 292 -7.99 10.11 9.99
C SER A 292 -6.52 9.81 10.29
N PHE A 293 -5.94 10.56 11.22
CA PHE A 293 -4.56 10.44 11.66
C PHE A 293 -4.51 10.38 13.19
N GLU A 294 -3.41 9.86 13.73
CA GLU A 294 -3.17 9.87 15.18
C GLU A 294 -1.67 10.00 15.50
N PRO A 295 -1.33 10.45 16.70
CA PRO A 295 0.06 10.54 17.15
C PRO A 295 0.71 9.15 17.22
N SER A 296 1.96 9.06 16.79
CA SER A 296 2.77 7.83 16.82
C SER A 296 4.18 8.12 17.38
N GLY A 297 4.32 8.17 18.68
CA GLY A 297 5.61 8.32 19.37
C GLY A 297 6.54 9.35 18.70
N ASP A 298 7.74 8.91 18.36
CA ASP A 298 8.77 9.75 17.71
C ASP A 298 8.46 9.99 16.21
N SER A 299 7.54 9.26 15.60
CA SER A 299 7.19 9.37 14.16
C SER A 299 6.23 10.52 13.84
N GLY A 300 5.80 11.26 14.88
CA GLY A 300 4.85 12.36 14.70
C GLY A 300 3.41 11.87 14.52
N THR A 301 2.74 12.31 13.45
CA THR A 301 1.35 11.93 13.17
C THR A 301 1.31 10.99 11.96
N VAL A 302 0.61 9.86 12.09
CA VAL A 302 0.52 8.82 11.08
C VAL A 302 -0.94 8.51 10.72
N PRO A 303 -1.22 8.00 9.49
CA PRO A 303 -2.56 7.59 9.10
C PRO A 303 -3.07 6.43 9.97
N ARG A 304 -4.33 6.49 10.34
CA ARG A 304 -5.01 5.37 11.02
C ARG A 304 -5.36 4.24 10.05
N PRO A 305 -5.45 3.00 10.53
CA PRO A 305 -5.85 1.86 9.72
C PRO A 305 -7.18 2.09 8.98
N SER A 306 -7.21 1.67 7.73
CA SER A 306 -8.38 1.73 6.86
C SER A 306 -8.56 0.37 6.14
N PRO A 307 -9.83 -0.05 5.87
CA PRO A 307 -11.12 0.62 6.13
C PRO A 307 -11.58 0.54 7.59
N ARG A 308 -12.53 1.41 7.98
CA ARG A 308 -13.15 1.37 9.31
C ARG A 308 -14.26 0.34 9.36
N LEU A 309 -14.07 -0.72 10.11
CA LEU A 309 -15.07 -1.75 10.33
C LEU A 309 -15.94 -1.39 11.55
N SER A 310 -17.24 -1.27 11.37
CA SER A 310 -18.16 -0.77 12.41
C SER A 310 -18.24 -1.67 13.66
N ARG A 311 -18.16 -2.98 13.49
CA ARG A 311 -18.30 -3.97 14.58
C ARG A 311 -16.97 -4.52 15.08
N THR A 312 -15.97 -4.56 14.22
CA THR A 312 -14.63 -5.11 14.49
C THR A 312 -13.54 -4.11 14.08
N PRO A 313 -13.52 -2.91 14.69
CA PRO A 313 -12.57 -1.87 14.30
C PRO A 313 -11.12 -2.35 14.43
N ALA A 314 -10.28 -1.82 13.58
CA ALA A 314 -8.83 -1.98 13.70
C ALA A 314 -8.31 -1.26 14.94
N VAL A 315 -7.25 -1.78 15.51
CA VAL A 315 -6.53 -1.17 16.63
C VAL A 315 -5.06 -1.08 16.22
N PRO A 316 -4.60 0.11 15.83
CA PRO A 316 -3.22 0.29 15.44
C PRO A 316 -2.29 0.11 16.63
N ASP A 317 -1.10 -0.35 16.33
CA ASP A 317 0.01 -0.37 17.27
C ASP A 317 1.24 0.17 16.53
N TYR A 318 1.75 1.25 17.03
CA TYR A 318 2.86 1.99 16.44
C TYR A 318 4.19 1.69 17.13
N GLU A 319 4.22 0.76 18.08
CA GLU A 319 5.47 0.30 18.65
C GLU A 319 6.26 -0.52 17.62
N GLU A 320 7.47 -0.09 17.34
CA GLU A 320 8.41 -0.84 16.52
C GLU A 320 9.27 -1.72 17.44
N PRO A 321 8.98 -3.03 17.53
CA PRO A 321 9.76 -3.89 18.41
C PRO A 321 11.17 -4.09 17.84
N CYS A 322 12.15 -4.13 18.74
CA CYS A 322 13.50 -4.52 18.35
C CYS A 322 13.62 -6.03 18.18
N ALA A 323 14.59 -6.46 17.38
CA ALA A 323 14.91 -7.87 17.25
C ALA A 323 15.19 -8.51 18.61
N GLY A 324 14.55 -9.63 18.91
CA GLY A 324 14.68 -10.36 20.16
C GLY A 324 13.87 -9.81 21.35
N GLN A 325 13.19 -8.67 21.23
CA GLN A 325 12.48 -8.05 22.35
C GLN A 325 11.41 -8.95 22.96
N HIS A 326 10.67 -9.69 22.15
CA HIS A 326 9.56 -10.54 22.60
C HIS A 326 9.87 -12.04 22.50
N THR A 327 11.12 -12.44 22.31
CA THR A 327 11.50 -13.83 22.06
C THR A 327 10.93 -14.79 23.09
N THR A 328 11.09 -14.50 24.39
CA THR A 328 10.60 -15.37 25.47
C THR A 328 9.08 -15.50 25.45
N GLU A 329 8.36 -14.40 25.38
CA GLU A 329 6.88 -14.37 25.35
C GLU A 329 6.33 -15.11 24.12
N VAL A 330 6.96 -14.90 22.97
CA VAL A 330 6.60 -15.60 21.73
C VAL A 330 6.77 -17.09 21.90
N LEU A 331 7.92 -17.58 22.37
CA LEU A 331 8.17 -19.00 22.55
C LEU A 331 7.22 -19.62 23.58
N GLU A 332 6.94 -18.96 24.70
CA GLU A 332 5.92 -19.40 25.67
C GLU A 332 4.55 -19.52 25.00
N SER A 333 4.16 -18.57 24.15
CA SER A 333 2.89 -18.60 23.41
C SER A 333 2.78 -19.77 22.42
N TYR A 334 3.92 -20.26 21.94
CA TYR A 334 4.04 -21.46 21.11
C TYR A 334 4.18 -22.75 21.93
N GLY A 335 4.12 -22.66 23.28
CA GLY A 335 4.07 -23.78 24.19
C GLY A 335 5.43 -24.36 24.58
N TYR A 336 6.50 -23.61 24.43
CA TYR A 336 7.82 -23.94 24.95
C TYR A 336 7.88 -23.69 26.44
N SER A 337 8.43 -24.63 27.20
CA SER A 337 8.66 -24.48 28.63
C SER A 337 9.83 -23.53 28.91
N LYS A 338 9.90 -22.98 30.12
CA LYS A 338 11.01 -22.12 30.54
C LYS A 338 12.37 -22.79 30.37
N ALA A 339 12.48 -24.08 30.71
CA ALA A 339 13.73 -24.84 30.56
C ALA A 339 14.16 -24.98 29.08
N GLU A 340 13.20 -25.20 28.18
CA GLU A 340 13.49 -25.24 26.74
C GLU A 340 13.92 -23.89 26.20
N ILE A 341 13.28 -22.81 26.65
CA ILE A 341 13.63 -21.42 26.26
C ILE A 341 15.03 -21.08 26.78
N GLU A 342 15.34 -21.36 28.02
CA GLU A 342 16.68 -21.18 28.59
C GLU A 342 17.74 -21.94 27.78
N CYS A 343 17.50 -23.17 27.43
CA CYS A 343 18.40 -23.98 26.59
C CYS A 343 18.58 -23.33 25.19
N LEU A 344 17.53 -22.83 24.56
CA LEU A 344 17.60 -22.16 23.26
C LEU A 344 18.42 -20.85 23.33
N LEU A 345 18.33 -20.12 24.43
CA LEU A 345 19.13 -18.91 24.70
C LEU A 345 20.61 -19.27 24.97
N GLU A 346 20.89 -20.23 25.84
CA GLU A 346 22.26 -20.66 26.18
C GLU A 346 23.00 -21.21 24.96
N THR A 347 22.30 -21.89 24.06
CA THR A 347 22.86 -22.42 22.83
C THR A 347 22.92 -21.42 21.68
N ASN A 348 22.54 -20.17 21.93
CA ASN A 348 22.47 -19.07 20.93
C ASN A 348 21.60 -19.39 19.70
N VAL A 349 20.63 -20.27 19.87
CA VAL A 349 19.62 -20.58 18.85
C VAL A 349 18.67 -19.40 18.66
N VAL A 350 18.30 -18.76 19.77
CA VAL A 350 17.52 -17.54 19.81
C VAL A 350 18.24 -16.48 20.63
N GLU A 351 17.90 -15.24 20.40
CA GLU A 351 18.41 -14.09 21.16
C GLU A 351 17.23 -13.41 21.85
N ALA A 352 17.33 -13.14 23.14
CA ALA A 352 16.43 -12.24 23.86
C ALA A 352 17.16 -10.92 24.09
N GLY A 353 16.69 -9.83 23.49
CA GLY A 353 17.38 -8.55 23.50
C GLY A 353 16.60 -7.46 24.22
N GLN A 354 17.31 -6.59 24.96
CA GLN A 354 16.80 -5.26 25.24
C GLN A 354 17.06 -4.35 24.03
N CYS A 355 16.07 -3.52 23.68
CA CYS A 355 16.15 -2.59 22.57
C CYS A 355 17.41 -1.71 22.67
N ARG A 356 18.46 -2.05 21.93
CA ARG A 356 19.53 -1.09 21.68
C ARG A 356 19.08 -0.21 20.54
N LYS A 357 18.74 1.07 20.79
CA LYS A 357 18.49 2.05 19.72
C LYS A 357 19.61 1.90 18.69
N SER A 358 19.31 1.41 17.51
CA SER A 358 20.28 1.36 16.44
C SER A 358 20.65 2.80 16.11
N LYS A 359 21.93 3.13 16.23
CA LYS A 359 22.45 4.34 15.59
C LYS A 359 22.47 4.04 14.09
N LEU A 360 21.44 4.49 13.38
CA LEU A 360 21.50 4.72 11.94
C LEU A 360 22.27 6.00 11.70
#